data_1f33ba42ab5fc6cbeb17a39a706390ef
#
_entry.id   1f33ba42ab5fc6cbeb17a39a706390ef
#
_cell.length_a   1.000
_cell.length_b   1.000
_cell.length_c   1.000
_cell.angle_alpha   90.00
_cell.angle_beta   90.00
_cell.angle_gamma   90.00
#
_symmetry.space_group_name_H-M   'P 1'
#
loop_
_entity.id
_entity.type
_entity.pdbx_description
1 polymer ?
#
loop_
_entity_poly.entity_id
_entity_poly.type
_entity_poly.pdbx_seq_one_letter_code
_entity_poly.pdbx_strand_id
1 'polypeptide(L)'
;MAHATIIRDGVKPQLERLNNFRAGRNRVVTCYLKLEPRDRTRGKYLIKVKNRIKTVSESLDGSDLSRAVREAVRADLARLDDFLQQPGNLPATRGLAVFLCGPLDLFEVVPLPKVYRSRVVIDRHPLIRELAAVEDEFGRLLTVVADRALARIFEVTAFDVTEVGSFEAGNARTKRFSSQSGRLGEHNYNNRIRQEKARHYEVVARALFQL
;
A
#
# COMPACT_ATOMS: atom_id res chain seq x y z
N MET A 1 5.75 20.01 -17.43
CA MET A 1 4.69 19.60 -16.47
C MET A 1 5.16 18.31 -15.85
N ALA A 2 5.47 18.31 -14.54
CA ALA A 2 5.81 17.08 -13.84
C ALA A 2 4.53 16.26 -13.65
N HIS A 3 4.53 15.03 -14.14
CA HIS A 3 3.43 14.09 -13.94
C HIS A 3 3.54 13.49 -12.55
N ALA A 4 2.40 13.38 -11.84
CA ALA A 4 2.34 12.63 -10.59
C ALA A 4 2.63 11.15 -10.87
N THR A 5 3.70 10.61 -10.29
CA THR A 5 4.00 9.20 -10.38
C THR A 5 3.25 8.49 -9.27
N ILE A 6 2.18 7.76 -9.61
CA ILE A 6 1.49 6.87 -8.66
C ILE A 6 2.22 5.54 -8.71
N ILE A 7 2.89 5.19 -7.63
CA ILE A 7 3.72 3.99 -7.56
C ILE A 7 2.93 2.87 -6.89
N ARG A 8 2.89 1.71 -7.56
CA ARG A 8 2.19 0.50 -7.11
C ARG A 8 3.13 -0.55 -6.52
N ASP A 9 4.42 -0.45 -6.80
CA ASP A 9 5.44 -1.40 -6.34
C ASP A 9 5.96 -0.95 -4.96
N GLY A 10 5.67 -1.67 -3.91
CA GLY A 10 6.15 -1.55 -2.53
C GLY A 10 6.75 -0.19 -2.08
N VAL A 11 6.65 0.16 -0.81
CA VAL A 11 7.09 1.48 -0.32
C VAL A 11 8.61 1.59 -0.13
N LYS A 12 9.33 0.46 -0.04
CA LYS A 12 10.78 0.47 0.23
C LYS A 12 11.60 1.36 -0.70
N PRO A 13 11.47 1.25 -2.04
CA PRO A 13 12.24 2.10 -2.95
C PRO A 13 11.93 3.59 -2.80
N GLN A 14 10.66 3.94 -2.52
CA GLN A 14 10.27 5.32 -2.28
C GLN A 14 10.77 5.80 -0.92
N LEU A 15 10.66 4.97 0.11
CA LEU A 15 11.14 5.31 1.43
C LEU A 15 12.66 5.60 1.39
N GLU A 16 13.44 4.76 0.71
CA GLU A 16 14.87 4.97 0.52
C GLU A 16 15.15 6.27 -0.27
N ARG A 17 14.44 6.51 -1.35
CA ARG A 17 14.59 7.71 -2.16
C ARG A 17 14.22 8.97 -1.40
N LEU A 18 13.10 8.98 -0.68
CA LEU A 18 12.66 10.09 0.15
C LEU A 18 13.60 10.31 1.34
N ASN A 19 14.12 9.23 1.96
CA ASN A 19 15.10 9.32 3.05
C ASN A 19 16.41 9.97 2.60
N ASN A 20 16.83 9.71 1.37
CA ASN A 20 18.03 10.27 0.77
C ASN A 20 17.81 11.66 0.12
N PHE A 21 16.55 12.09 -0.01
CA PHE A 21 16.22 13.38 -0.62
C PHE A 21 16.71 14.55 0.24
N ARG A 22 17.36 15.52 -0.40
CA ARG A 22 17.91 16.71 0.24
C ARG A 22 17.40 17.95 -0.47
N ALA A 23 16.54 18.71 0.18
CA ALA A 23 15.98 19.95 -0.39
C ALA A 23 16.96 21.12 -0.43
N GLY A 24 18.11 21.03 0.23
CA GLY A 24 19.07 22.10 0.31
C GLY A 24 18.49 23.36 0.96
N ARG A 25 18.44 24.45 0.18
CA ARG A 25 17.80 25.71 0.64
C ARG A 25 16.29 25.71 0.50
N ASN A 26 15.74 24.80 -0.29
CA ASN A 26 14.30 24.68 -0.50
C ASN A 26 13.60 24.02 0.68
N ARG A 27 12.30 23.81 0.55
CA ARG A 27 11.48 23.09 1.54
C ARG A 27 10.66 22.03 0.84
N VAL A 28 10.37 20.96 1.55
CA VAL A 28 9.47 19.90 1.14
C VAL A 28 8.12 20.10 1.80
N VAL A 29 7.08 20.11 1.02
CA VAL A 29 5.70 20.01 1.50
C VAL A 29 5.37 18.53 1.61
N THR A 30 5.04 18.06 2.81
CA THR A 30 4.56 16.70 3.06
C THR A 30 3.12 16.75 3.50
N CYS A 31 2.24 16.03 2.81
CA CYS A 31 0.83 15.89 3.16
C CYS A 31 0.51 14.43 3.46
N TYR A 32 0.03 14.13 4.67
CA TYR A 32 -0.64 12.88 4.99
C TYR A 32 -2.14 13.12 5.07
N LEU A 33 -2.91 12.33 4.34
CA LEU A 33 -4.35 12.50 4.22
C LEU A 33 -5.08 11.22 4.56
N LYS A 34 -5.99 11.29 5.53
CA LYS A 34 -6.91 10.21 5.87
C LYS A 34 -8.07 10.22 4.88
N LEU A 35 -8.29 9.08 4.22
CA LEU A 35 -9.28 8.88 3.17
C LEU A 35 -10.26 7.74 3.50
N GLU A 36 -10.68 7.63 4.76
CA GLU A 36 -11.72 6.66 5.12
C GLU A 36 -13.05 6.96 4.38
N PRO A 37 -13.92 5.96 4.20
CA PRO A 37 -15.19 6.14 3.48
C PRO A 37 -15.98 7.38 3.94
N ARG A 38 -16.04 7.60 5.27
CA ARG A 38 -16.69 8.80 5.86
C ARG A 38 -16.00 10.13 5.53
N ASP A 39 -14.69 10.12 5.25
CA ASP A 39 -13.93 11.31 4.88
C ASP A 39 -14.10 11.63 3.40
N ARG A 40 -14.28 10.58 2.56
CA ARG A 40 -14.58 10.72 1.13
C ARG A 40 -16.00 11.24 0.90
N THR A 41 -16.95 10.75 1.72
CA THR A 41 -18.34 11.17 1.63
C THR A 41 -18.45 12.68 1.77
N ARG A 42 -19.07 13.34 0.77
CA ARG A 42 -19.28 14.80 0.71
C ARG A 42 -17.97 15.61 0.71
N GLY A 43 -16.84 15.04 0.30
CA GLY A 43 -15.58 15.77 0.17
C GLY A 43 -15.02 16.31 1.49
N LYS A 44 -15.35 15.72 2.65
CA LYS A 44 -14.90 16.19 3.97
C LYS A 44 -13.38 16.27 4.09
N TYR A 45 -12.64 15.39 3.37
CA TYR A 45 -11.19 15.44 3.34
C TYR A 45 -10.67 16.76 2.75
N LEU A 46 -11.34 17.32 1.73
CA LEU A 46 -10.96 18.61 1.12
C LEU A 46 -11.05 19.75 2.13
N ILE A 47 -12.12 19.81 2.91
CA ILE A 47 -12.28 20.84 3.96
C ILE A 47 -11.14 20.74 4.96
N LYS A 48 -10.81 19.52 5.40
CA LYS A 48 -9.70 19.28 6.35
C LYS A 48 -8.35 19.74 5.79
N VAL A 49 -8.08 19.43 4.51
CA VAL A 49 -6.82 19.79 3.85
C VAL A 49 -6.74 21.30 3.64
N LYS A 50 -7.80 21.94 3.12
CA LYS A 50 -7.83 23.40 2.91
C LYS A 50 -7.55 24.17 4.21
N ASN A 51 -8.16 23.75 5.31
CA ASN A 51 -7.89 24.38 6.61
C ASN A 51 -6.41 24.23 7.02
N ARG A 52 -5.79 23.07 6.76
CA ARG A 52 -4.38 22.86 7.09
C ARG A 52 -3.45 23.62 6.17
N ILE A 53 -3.73 23.68 4.88
CA ILE A 53 -2.98 24.48 3.91
C ILE A 53 -3.04 25.95 4.34
N LYS A 54 -4.22 26.46 4.73
CA LYS A 54 -4.37 27.82 5.24
C LYS A 54 -3.50 28.06 6.46
N THR A 55 -3.60 27.22 7.50
CA THR A 55 -2.79 27.35 8.72
C THR A 55 -1.29 27.35 8.42
N VAL A 56 -0.84 26.46 7.54
CA VAL A 56 0.57 26.36 7.16
C VAL A 56 1.00 27.57 6.34
N SER A 57 0.16 28.08 5.44
CA SER A 57 0.44 29.30 4.67
C SER A 57 0.57 30.53 5.56
N GLU A 58 -0.29 30.67 6.56
CA GLU A 58 -0.21 31.75 7.55
C GLU A 58 1.11 31.68 8.34
N SER A 59 1.56 30.48 8.71
CA SER A 59 2.84 30.31 9.41
C SER A 59 4.06 30.65 8.56
N LEU A 60 3.96 30.56 7.23
CA LEU A 60 5.04 30.93 6.31
C LEU A 60 5.31 32.43 6.33
N ASP A 61 4.29 33.26 6.56
CA ASP A 61 4.42 34.72 6.53
C ASP A 61 5.26 35.25 7.69
N GLY A 62 5.25 34.57 8.83
CA GLY A 62 6.08 34.84 10.00
C GLY A 62 7.44 34.14 10.02
N SER A 63 7.82 33.41 8.96
CA SER A 63 9.05 32.61 8.94
C SER A 63 10.24 33.39 8.38
N ASP A 64 11.47 33.05 8.85
CA ASP A 64 12.75 33.59 8.36
C ASP A 64 13.17 33.08 6.98
N LEU A 65 12.24 32.51 6.21
CA LEU A 65 12.51 32.00 4.89
C LEU A 65 12.64 33.13 3.86
N SER A 66 13.54 32.96 2.90
CA SER A 66 13.64 33.92 1.80
C SER A 66 12.34 33.98 1.00
N ARG A 67 12.08 35.15 0.37
CA ARG A 67 10.89 35.34 -0.47
C ARG A 67 10.74 34.26 -1.53
N ALA A 68 11.83 33.90 -2.21
CA ALA A 68 11.82 32.91 -3.26
C ALA A 68 11.39 31.52 -2.75
N VAL A 69 11.87 31.11 -1.55
CA VAL A 69 11.48 29.85 -0.92
C VAL A 69 10.00 29.88 -0.51
N ARG A 70 9.52 30.99 0.04
CA ARG A 70 8.09 31.13 0.39
C ARG A 70 7.18 31.01 -0.83
N GLU A 71 7.55 31.67 -1.94
CA GLU A 71 6.79 31.61 -3.19
C GLU A 71 6.78 30.18 -3.77
N ALA A 72 7.92 29.48 -3.75
CA ALA A 72 8.00 28.09 -4.17
C ALA A 72 7.09 27.19 -3.32
N VAL A 73 7.11 27.33 -2.00
CA VAL A 73 6.24 26.55 -1.10
C VAL A 73 4.77 26.87 -1.34
N ARG A 74 4.40 28.13 -1.57
CA ARG A 74 3.01 28.48 -1.92
C ARG A 74 2.55 27.84 -3.22
N ALA A 75 3.44 27.80 -4.23
CA ALA A 75 3.16 27.11 -5.50
C ALA A 75 2.95 25.59 -5.26
N ASP A 76 3.77 24.96 -4.41
CA ASP A 76 3.63 23.56 -4.05
C ASP A 76 2.32 23.29 -3.28
N LEU A 77 1.92 24.17 -2.36
CA LEU A 77 0.64 24.07 -1.65
C LEU A 77 -0.57 24.24 -2.60
N ALA A 78 -0.50 25.15 -3.55
CA ALA A 78 -1.53 25.31 -4.58
C ALA A 78 -1.63 24.03 -5.45
N ARG A 79 -0.47 23.50 -5.89
CA ARG A 79 -0.41 22.24 -6.65
C ARG A 79 -0.97 21.05 -5.87
N LEU A 80 -0.74 20.99 -4.56
CA LEU A 80 -1.34 19.99 -3.69
C LEU A 80 -2.86 20.12 -3.65
N ASP A 81 -3.39 21.33 -3.47
CA ASP A 81 -4.84 21.59 -3.43
C ASP A 81 -5.50 21.19 -4.75
N ASP A 82 -4.94 21.60 -5.88
CA ASP A 82 -5.42 21.26 -7.23
C ASP A 82 -5.43 19.74 -7.47
N PHE A 83 -4.35 19.05 -7.06
CA PHE A 83 -4.27 17.59 -7.16
C PHE A 83 -5.39 16.90 -6.38
N LEU A 84 -5.63 17.34 -5.15
CA LEU A 84 -6.63 16.74 -4.26
C LEU A 84 -8.08 17.07 -4.62
N GLN A 85 -8.30 18.16 -5.37
CA GLN A 85 -9.65 18.52 -5.86
C GLN A 85 -10.15 17.57 -6.95
N GLN A 86 -9.28 16.83 -7.61
CA GLN A 86 -9.64 15.88 -8.66
C GLN A 86 -9.85 14.48 -8.06
N PRO A 87 -11.08 13.97 -7.94
CA PRO A 87 -11.35 12.66 -7.33
C PRO A 87 -10.63 11.49 -8.02
N GLY A 88 -10.39 11.60 -9.33
CA GLY A 88 -9.66 10.60 -10.12
C GLY A 88 -8.19 10.43 -9.73
N ASN A 89 -7.59 11.42 -9.07
CA ASN A 89 -6.22 11.35 -8.59
C ASN A 89 -6.10 10.60 -7.25
N LEU A 90 -7.21 10.34 -6.57
CA LEU A 90 -7.20 9.73 -5.26
C LEU A 90 -7.20 8.20 -5.37
N PRO A 91 -6.23 7.52 -4.74
CA PRO A 91 -6.20 6.06 -4.74
C PRO A 91 -7.40 5.48 -3.97
N ALA A 92 -7.76 4.24 -4.25
CA ALA A 92 -8.84 3.53 -3.54
C ALA A 92 -8.51 3.23 -2.06
N THR A 93 -7.28 3.43 -1.63
CA THR A 93 -6.78 3.17 -0.28
C THR A 93 -7.37 4.12 0.76
N ARG A 94 -7.22 3.78 2.06
CA ARG A 94 -7.78 4.57 3.18
C ARG A 94 -6.90 5.76 3.59
N GLY A 95 -5.74 5.91 2.96
CA GLY A 95 -4.81 7.00 3.21
C GLY A 95 -3.98 7.34 1.98
N LEU A 96 -3.33 8.49 2.06
CA LEU A 96 -2.46 9.02 1.03
C LEU A 96 -1.34 9.82 1.66
N ALA A 97 -0.11 9.66 1.17
CA ALA A 97 0.98 10.57 1.41
C ALA A 97 1.34 11.28 0.10
N VAL A 98 1.62 12.58 0.16
CA VAL A 98 2.09 13.38 -0.98
C VAL A 98 3.31 14.17 -0.55
N PHE A 99 4.36 14.13 -1.36
CA PHE A 99 5.62 14.83 -1.14
C PHE A 99 5.88 15.74 -2.33
N LEU A 100 6.08 17.04 -2.07
CA LEU A 100 6.31 18.04 -3.10
C LEU A 100 7.53 18.89 -2.78
N CYS A 101 8.32 19.16 -3.81
CA CYS A 101 9.34 20.20 -3.83
C CYS A 101 9.52 20.63 -5.29
N GLY A 102 8.73 21.58 -5.76
CA GLY A 102 8.69 22.03 -7.15
C GLY A 102 10.05 22.43 -7.71
N PRO A 103 10.89 23.20 -6.98
CA PRO A 103 12.23 23.56 -7.44
C PRO A 103 13.17 22.40 -7.72
N LEU A 104 12.90 21.22 -7.18
CA LEU A 104 13.68 19.98 -7.36
C LEU A 104 12.88 18.89 -8.06
N ASP A 105 11.78 19.25 -8.70
CA ASP A 105 10.88 18.36 -9.46
C ASP A 105 10.41 17.14 -8.66
N LEU A 106 10.28 17.27 -7.33
CA LEU A 106 9.69 16.23 -6.51
C LEU A 106 8.17 16.37 -6.51
N PHE A 107 7.47 15.35 -6.97
CA PHE A 107 6.03 15.17 -6.79
C PHE A 107 5.71 13.70 -6.70
N GLU A 108 5.74 13.16 -5.49
CA GLU A 108 5.46 11.75 -5.23
C GLU A 108 4.15 11.58 -4.49
N VAL A 109 3.37 10.61 -4.94
CA VAL A 109 2.07 10.22 -4.37
C VAL A 109 2.15 8.77 -3.97
N VAL A 110 2.03 8.51 -2.66
CA VAL A 110 2.11 7.17 -2.08
C VAL A 110 0.77 6.78 -1.48
N PRO A 111 0.03 5.81 -2.06
CA PRO A 111 -1.16 5.25 -1.46
C PRO A 111 -0.80 4.59 -0.12
N LEU A 112 -1.62 4.77 0.91
CA LEU A 112 -1.40 4.19 2.23
C LEU A 112 -2.62 3.39 2.69
N PRO A 113 -2.44 2.22 3.31
CA PRO A 113 -3.54 1.43 3.86
C PRO A 113 -4.25 2.17 5.00
N LYS A 114 -3.51 3.03 5.72
CA LYS A 114 -4.01 3.77 6.86
C LYS A 114 -3.23 5.06 7.09
N VAL A 115 -3.93 6.12 7.44
CA VAL A 115 -3.36 7.36 7.99
C VAL A 115 -4.09 7.68 9.26
N TYR A 116 -3.38 7.82 10.38
CA TYR A 116 -3.99 8.07 11.69
C TYR A 116 -4.52 9.50 11.79
N ARG A 117 -3.74 10.47 11.29
CA ARG A 117 -4.08 11.90 11.36
C ARG A 117 -3.68 12.62 10.08
N SER A 118 -4.63 13.31 9.46
CA SER A 118 -4.31 14.17 8.31
C SER A 118 -3.46 15.36 8.79
N ARG A 119 -2.39 15.67 8.05
CA ARG A 119 -1.52 16.81 8.32
C ARG A 119 -0.82 17.29 7.06
N VAL A 120 -0.45 18.57 7.06
CA VAL A 120 0.44 19.19 6.08
C VAL A 120 1.59 19.78 6.86
N VAL A 121 2.81 19.50 6.43
CA VAL A 121 4.06 19.93 7.10
C VAL A 121 5.02 20.45 6.04
N ILE A 122 5.76 21.49 6.39
CA ILE A 122 6.85 22.04 5.57
C ILE A 122 8.14 21.88 6.36
N ASP A 123 9.12 21.20 5.77
CA ASP A 123 10.42 20.95 6.39
C ASP A 123 11.54 20.94 5.35
N ARG A 124 12.79 20.84 5.81
CA ARG A 124 13.98 20.64 4.96
C ARG A 124 14.05 19.23 4.39
N HIS A 125 13.39 18.28 5.00
CA HIS A 125 13.35 16.88 4.61
C HIS A 125 11.91 16.39 4.47
N PRO A 126 11.65 15.40 3.61
CA PRO A 126 10.37 14.70 3.60
C PRO A 126 10.07 14.13 4.99
N LEU A 127 8.85 14.28 5.48
CA LEU A 127 8.43 13.65 6.72
C LEU A 127 8.04 12.20 6.45
N ILE A 128 8.99 11.28 6.57
CA ILE A 128 8.81 9.86 6.19
C ILE A 128 8.43 8.96 7.37
N ARG A 129 8.37 9.49 8.59
CA ARG A 129 8.12 8.68 9.80
C ARG A 129 6.86 7.83 9.72
N GLU A 130 5.75 8.40 9.23
CA GLU A 130 4.51 7.63 9.09
C GLU A 130 4.59 6.59 7.97
N LEU A 131 5.34 6.87 6.92
CA LEU A 131 5.57 5.93 5.83
C LEU A 131 6.38 4.73 6.33
N ALA A 132 7.44 4.98 7.12
CA ALA A 132 8.22 3.95 7.76
C ALA A 132 7.40 3.12 8.75
N ALA A 133 6.56 3.78 9.58
CA ALA A 133 5.69 3.10 10.52
C ALA A 133 4.65 2.19 9.84
N VAL A 134 4.17 2.58 8.66
CA VAL A 134 3.27 1.72 7.86
C VAL A 134 4.01 0.51 7.32
N GLU A 135 5.25 0.68 6.84
CA GLU A 135 6.08 -0.44 6.38
C GLU A 135 6.36 -1.43 7.51
N ASP A 136 6.69 -0.93 8.71
CA ASP A 136 6.95 -1.77 9.88
C ASP A 136 5.67 -2.48 10.38
N GLU A 137 4.51 -1.80 10.39
CA GLU A 137 3.23 -2.35 10.89
C GLU A 137 2.67 -3.43 9.97
N PHE A 138 2.75 -3.22 8.65
CA PHE A 138 2.11 -4.12 7.68
C PHE A 138 3.08 -5.14 7.08
N GLY A 139 4.37 -4.83 7.03
CA GLY A 139 5.42 -5.74 6.59
C GLY A 139 5.12 -6.49 5.30
N ARG A 140 5.69 -7.68 5.20
CA ARG A 140 5.47 -8.65 4.12
C ARG A 140 4.87 -9.93 4.71
N LEU A 141 3.67 -10.28 4.28
CA LEU A 141 2.94 -11.45 4.74
C LEU A 141 2.78 -12.46 3.60
N LEU A 142 3.11 -13.71 3.84
CA LEU A 142 2.75 -14.81 2.94
C LEU A 142 1.39 -15.40 3.37
N THR A 143 0.43 -15.35 2.46
CA THR A 143 -0.92 -15.89 2.67
C THR A 143 -1.12 -17.10 1.76
N VAL A 144 -1.54 -18.22 2.34
CA VAL A 144 -1.85 -19.44 1.59
C VAL A 144 -3.34 -19.70 1.63
N VAL A 145 -3.92 -19.85 0.46
CA VAL A 145 -5.29 -20.33 0.28
C VAL A 145 -5.21 -21.73 -0.32
N ALA A 146 -5.58 -22.74 0.44
CA ALA A 146 -5.48 -24.12 0.01
C ALA A 146 -6.80 -24.87 0.23
N ASP A 147 -7.15 -25.70 -0.76
CA ASP A 147 -8.16 -26.72 -0.66
C ASP A 147 -7.54 -28.11 -0.93
N ARG A 148 -8.36 -29.11 -1.26
CA ARG A 148 -7.88 -30.48 -1.53
C ARG A 148 -7.13 -30.65 -2.82
N ALA A 149 -7.35 -29.75 -3.78
CA ALA A 149 -6.88 -29.88 -5.16
C ALA A 149 -5.97 -28.72 -5.58
N LEU A 150 -6.15 -27.57 -4.98
CA LEU A 150 -5.47 -26.33 -5.34
C LEU A 150 -4.91 -25.64 -4.11
N ALA A 151 -3.71 -25.10 -4.21
CA ALA A 151 -3.17 -24.15 -3.26
C ALA A 151 -2.59 -22.97 -4.01
N ARG A 152 -2.89 -21.76 -3.55
CA ARG A 152 -2.35 -20.51 -4.07
C ARG A 152 -1.63 -19.77 -2.96
N ILE A 153 -0.46 -19.27 -3.25
CA ILE A 153 0.37 -18.51 -2.32
C ILE A 153 0.41 -17.07 -2.80
N PHE A 154 0.09 -16.16 -1.91
CA PHE A 154 0.11 -14.72 -2.16
C PHE A 154 1.10 -14.05 -1.24
N GLU A 155 1.92 -13.19 -1.81
CA GLU A 155 2.63 -12.17 -1.06
C GLU A 155 1.70 -10.98 -0.87
N VAL A 156 1.43 -10.63 0.37
CA VAL A 156 0.58 -9.50 0.76
C VAL A 156 1.45 -8.46 1.44
N THR A 157 1.46 -7.27 0.88
CA THR A 157 2.09 -6.09 1.48
C THR A 157 1.01 -5.08 1.85
N ALA A 158 1.40 -3.98 2.50
CA ALA A 158 0.48 -2.87 2.77
C ALA A 158 -0.13 -2.26 1.50
N PHE A 159 0.43 -2.54 0.32
CA PHE A 159 0.19 -1.82 -0.93
C PHE A 159 -0.29 -2.71 -2.07
N ASP A 160 0.02 -4.01 -2.02
CA ASP A 160 -0.28 -4.93 -3.10
C ASP A 160 -0.49 -6.37 -2.61
N VAL A 161 -1.13 -7.17 -3.46
CA VAL A 161 -1.32 -8.61 -3.29
C VAL A 161 -0.88 -9.29 -4.58
N THR A 162 0.26 -9.96 -4.52
CA THR A 162 0.85 -10.65 -5.67
C THR A 162 0.80 -12.15 -5.49
N GLU A 163 0.29 -12.89 -6.47
CA GLU A 163 0.37 -14.34 -6.46
C GLU A 163 1.80 -14.78 -6.79
N VAL A 164 2.45 -15.47 -5.86
CA VAL A 164 3.84 -15.91 -5.97
C VAL A 164 3.96 -17.41 -6.25
N GLY A 165 2.88 -18.17 -6.12
CA GLY A 165 2.87 -19.59 -6.46
C GLY A 165 1.47 -20.18 -6.49
N SER A 166 1.32 -21.20 -7.33
CA SER A 166 0.12 -22.02 -7.42
C SER A 166 0.50 -23.51 -7.56
N PHE A 167 -0.16 -24.37 -6.83
CA PHE A 167 0.08 -25.80 -6.78
C PHE A 167 -1.23 -26.56 -6.96
N GLU A 168 -1.29 -27.39 -7.99
CA GLU A 168 -2.41 -28.30 -8.22
C GLU A 168 -2.05 -29.71 -7.74
N ALA A 169 -2.92 -30.31 -6.93
CA ALA A 169 -2.81 -31.72 -6.64
C ALA A 169 -3.06 -32.51 -7.94
N GLY A 170 -2.06 -33.24 -8.40
CA GLY A 170 -2.19 -34.09 -9.60
C GLY A 170 -3.44 -34.97 -9.44
N ASN A 171 -4.37 -34.83 -10.38
CA ASN A 171 -5.66 -35.47 -10.53
C ASN A 171 -6.00 -36.56 -9.49
N ALA A 172 -6.60 -36.15 -8.37
CA ALA A 172 -7.46 -37.06 -7.62
C ALA A 172 -8.67 -37.36 -8.52
N ARG A 173 -8.48 -38.25 -9.49
CA ARG A 173 -9.60 -38.81 -10.27
C ARG A 173 -10.58 -39.33 -9.24
N THR A 174 -11.71 -38.70 -9.10
CA THR A 174 -12.89 -39.23 -8.44
C THR A 174 -13.34 -40.44 -9.24
N LYS A 175 -12.66 -41.58 -9.04
CA LYS A 175 -13.23 -42.86 -9.48
C LYS A 175 -14.53 -42.99 -8.70
N ARG A 176 -15.64 -42.90 -9.43
CA ARG A 176 -16.97 -43.19 -8.87
C ARG A 176 -16.88 -44.49 -8.11
N PHE A 177 -17.31 -44.49 -6.88
CA PHE A 177 -17.46 -45.66 -6.05
C PHE A 177 -18.34 -46.66 -6.79
N SER A 178 -17.81 -47.83 -7.19
CA SER A 178 -18.67 -48.92 -7.65
C SER A 178 -19.27 -49.56 -6.40
N SER A 179 -20.57 -49.62 -6.34
CA SER A 179 -21.37 -50.08 -5.20
C SER A 179 -21.18 -51.55 -4.76
N GLN A 180 -20.19 -52.22 -5.30
CA GLN A 180 -19.94 -53.67 -5.06
C GLN A 180 -18.87 -53.96 -4.01
N SER A 181 -18.14 -53.02 -3.50
CA SER A 181 -17.15 -53.27 -2.45
C SER A 181 -17.67 -52.74 -1.09
N GLY A 182 -18.04 -53.64 -0.21
CA GLY A 182 -18.58 -53.38 1.12
C GLY A 182 -17.68 -52.49 2.01
N ARG A 183 -17.96 -52.37 3.31
CA ARG A 183 -17.32 -51.53 4.35
C ARG A 183 -15.78 -51.36 4.23
N LEU A 184 -15.05 -52.40 3.77
CA LEU A 184 -13.60 -52.38 3.55
C LEU A 184 -13.19 -51.46 2.40
N GLY A 185 -13.99 -51.37 1.34
CA GLY A 185 -13.73 -50.49 0.20
C GLY A 185 -13.89 -48.99 0.59
N GLU A 186 -14.86 -48.67 1.41
CA GLU A 186 -15.06 -47.29 1.88
C GLU A 186 -13.93 -46.85 2.81
N HIS A 187 -13.46 -47.70 3.71
CA HIS A 187 -12.33 -47.40 4.56
C HIS A 187 -11.04 -47.15 3.78
N ASN A 188 -10.74 -47.99 2.82
CA ASN A 188 -9.57 -47.85 1.95
C ASN A 188 -9.66 -46.58 1.07
N TYR A 189 -10.84 -46.24 0.57
CA TYR A 189 -11.09 -45.02 -0.17
C TYR A 189 -10.84 -43.75 0.70
N ASN A 190 -11.38 -43.72 1.92
CA ASN A 190 -11.19 -42.62 2.85
C ASN A 190 -9.72 -42.46 3.26
N ASN A 191 -9.01 -43.55 3.48
CA ASN A 191 -7.57 -43.51 3.80
C ASN A 191 -6.75 -42.98 2.63
N ARG A 192 -7.08 -43.37 1.40
CA ARG A 192 -6.42 -42.87 0.20
C ARG A 192 -6.64 -41.35 0.03
N ILE A 193 -7.85 -40.86 0.21
CA ILE A 193 -8.15 -39.41 0.18
C ILE A 193 -7.34 -38.66 1.23
N ARG A 194 -7.24 -39.20 2.45
CA ARG A 194 -6.43 -38.59 3.52
C ARG A 194 -4.96 -38.52 3.14
N GLN A 195 -4.40 -39.58 2.55
CA GLN A 195 -3.01 -39.61 2.09
C GLN A 195 -2.75 -38.62 0.95
N GLU A 196 -3.66 -38.53 -0.03
CA GLU A 196 -3.54 -37.59 -1.15
C GLU A 196 -3.57 -36.13 -0.65
N LYS A 197 -4.46 -35.82 0.31
CA LYS A 197 -4.49 -34.51 0.97
C LYS A 197 -3.19 -34.22 1.72
N ALA A 198 -2.71 -35.16 2.52
CA ALA A 198 -1.49 -34.98 3.30
C ALA A 198 -0.29 -34.69 2.37
N ARG A 199 -0.14 -35.42 1.26
CA ARG A 199 0.89 -35.17 0.26
C ARG A 199 0.77 -33.80 -0.37
N HIS A 200 -0.45 -33.37 -0.72
CA HIS A 200 -0.66 -32.05 -1.31
C HIS A 200 -0.23 -30.95 -0.34
N TYR A 201 -0.67 -31.00 0.92
CA TYR A 201 -0.28 -30.03 1.94
C TYR A 201 1.23 -30.08 2.25
N GLU A 202 1.85 -31.25 2.19
CA GLU A 202 3.30 -31.36 2.37
C GLU A 202 4.08 -30.66 1.25
N VAL A 203 3.66 -30.80 -0.02
CA VAL A 203 4.24 -30.11 -1.16
C VAL A 203 4.11 -28.58 -0.98
N VAL A 204 2.93 -28.11 -0.62
CA VAL A 204 2.68 -26.69 -0.36
C VAL A 204 3.55 -26.17 0.79
N ALA A 205 3.64 -26.93 1.90
CA ALA A 205 4.47 -26.55 3.04
C ALA A 205 5.95 -26.47 2.66
N ARG A 206 6.48 -27.43 1.92
CA ARG A 206 7.88 -27.41 1.44
C ARG A 206 8.15 -26.18 0.56
N ALA A 207 7.22 -25.85 -0.33
CA ALA A 207 7.36 -24.67 -1.19
C ALA A 207 7.39 -23.36 -0.39
N LEU A 208 6.61 -23.28 0.69
CA LEU A 208 6.61 -22.10 1.59
C LEU A 208 7.95 -21.91 2.29
N PHE A 209 8.68 -22.97 2.61
CA PHE A 209 10.00 -22.86 3.23
C PHE A 209 11.12 -22.45 2.25
N GLN A 210 10.83 -22.42 0.93
CA GLN A 210 11.78 -22.02 -0.10
C GLN A 210 11.57 -20.58 -0.60
N LEU A 211 10.47 -19.95 -0.20
CA LEU A 211 10.14 -18.54 -0.48
C LEU A 211 10.68 -17.60 0.60
#